data_f21f24ee910297f7267eb9085dfacb6a
#
_entry.id   f21f24ee910297f7267eb9085dfacb6a
#
_cell.length_a   1.000
_cell.length_b   1.000
_cell.length_c   1.000
_cell.angle_alpha   90.00
_cell.angle_beta   90.00
_cell.angle_gamma   90.00
#
_symmetry.space_group_name_H-M   'P 1'
#
loop_
_entity.id
_entity.type
_entity.pdbx_description
1 polymer ?
#
loop_
_entity_poly.entity_id
_entity_poly.type
_entity_poly.pdbx_seq_one_letter_code
_entity_poly.pdbx_strand_id
1 'polypeptide(L)'
;TMDRYNASWEMVRRGWWTHVHGEGRLFASALDAVEKLREENPGIIDQDLPPFVIAGENGEAVGRIEDGDSVVFFNFRGDRSIEISRAFTEDDFHEFDRGAVPDVLYAGMMEYDGDLAIPPLYLVSPPAISRTLSEYLVGSGVRQFAVAETQKFGHVTYFWNGNNSEPFDANLETWTEIPSDDVPFEQTPEMKAYEVCEEVVAALEENAYRFVRVNFANGDMVGHTGSLAAAIRAIEVVDECVGKLEEVVRRVGATMIVTADHGNLDMMWDVDKKTGQPKLDDHGKPVVKTSHTLSPVPWLLVGEGADLFEANGEVGEGGLGNIASTIMMLLGFEAPSDYLPPLIRLKR
;
A
#
# COMPACT_ATOMS: atom_id res chain seq x y z
N THR A 1 1.98 13.25 13.40
CA THR A 1 3.27 13.91 13.18
C THR A 1 3.90 13.62 11.81
N MET A 2 3.36 12.67 11.08
CA MET A 2 3.77 12.34 9.70
C MET A 2 2.53 11.98 8.91
N ASP A 3 2.46 12.41 7.66
CA ASP A 3 1.35 12.12 6.76
C ASP A 3 1.84 11.68 5.38
N ARG A 4 0.94 11.37 4.47
CA ARG A 4 1.22 10.83 3.14
C ARG A 4 0.29 11.42 2.09
N TYR A 5 0.75 11.43 0.85
CA TYR A 5 -0.03 11.86 -0.33
C TYR A 5 -0.53 13.31 -0.28
N ASN A 6 0.20 14.18 0.43
CA ASN A 6 -0.15 15.60 0.66
C ASN A 6 -1.52 15.81 1.34
N ALA A 7 -2.02 14.81 2.07
CA ALA A 7 -3.36 14.87 2.66
C ALA A 7 -3.46 15.87 3.81
N SER A 8 -2.44 15.99 4.67
CA SER A 8 -2.47 16.92 5.80
C SER A 8 -1.10 17.47 6.18
N TRP A 9 -0.65 18.49 5.49
CA TRP A 9 0.57 19.22 5.83
C TRP A 9 0.54 19.84 7.25
N GLU A 10 -0.65 20.09 7.80
CA GLU A 10 -0.80 20.52 9.18
C GLU A 10 -0.35 19.43 10.18
N MET A 11 -0.56 18.16 9.87
CA MET A 11 -0.05 17.04 10.67
C MET A 11 1.48 16.99 10.64
N VAL A 12 2.08 17.18 9.46
CA VAL A 12 3.54 17.24 9.29
C VAL A 12 4.12 18.46 10.00
N ARG A 13 3.46 19.63 9.90
CA ARG A 13 3.82 20.84 10.62
C ARG A 13 3.90 20.60 12.13
N ARG A 14 2.90 19.98 12.72
CA ARG A 14 2.92 19.63 14.16
C ARG A 14 4.11 18.76 14.52
N GLY A 15 4.42 17.76 13.68
CA GLY A 15 5.61 16.93 13.83
C GLY A 15 6.90 17.74 13.78
N TRP A 16 7.04 18.61 12.78
CA TRP A 16 8.17 19.51 12.63
C TRP A 16 8.38 20.39 13.86
N TRP A 17 7.34 21.11 14.30
CA TRP A 17 7.43 21.99 15.46
C TRP A 17 7.77 21.23 16.75
N THR A 18 7.32 20.00 16.88
CA THR A 18 7.68 19.15 18.02
C THR A 18 9.15 18.73 17.99
N HIS A 19 9.64 18.23 16.86
CA HIS A 19 11.00 17.69 16.75
C HIS A 19 12.06 18.78 16.67
N VAL A 20 11.81 19.84 15.89
CA VAL A 20 12.78 20.90 15.65
C VAL A 20 12.73 21.96 16.75
N HIS A 21 11.53 22.46 17.06
CA HIS A 21 11.40 23.58 18.00
C HIS A 21 11.10 23.15 19.44
N GLY A 22 10.83 21.86 19.68
CA GLY A 22 10.47 21.36 21.01
C GLY A 22 9.12 21.88 21.49
N GLU A 23 8.21 22.19 20.56
CA GLU A 23 6.86 22.63 20.89
C GLU A 23 5.93 21.44 21.13
N GLY A 24 5.28 21.45 22.28
CA GLY A 24 4.36 20.41 22.67
C GLY A 24 4.09 20.40 24.16
N ARG A 25 3.19 19.55 24.58
CA ARG A 25 2.94 19.35 26.01
C ARG A 25 4.14 18.68 26.66
N LEU A 26 4.65 19.27 27.74
CA LEU A 26 5.82 18.80 28.48
C LEU A 26 5.47 17.69 29.46
N PHE A 27 6.28 16.63 29.49
CA PHE A 27 6.19 15.50 30.44
C PHE A 27 7.57 15.16 30.98
N ALA A 28 7.61 14.55 32.17
CA ALA A 28 8.86 14.14 32.79
C ALA A 28 9.49 12.90 32.11
N SER A 29 8.68 12.07 31.45
CA SER A 29 9.12 10.90 30.71
C SER A 29 8.11 10.52 29.62
N ALA A 30 8.54 9.70 28.66
CA ALA A 30 7.66 9.17 27.62
C ALA A 30 6.56 8.26 28.21
N LEU A 31 6.88 7.50 29.26
CA LEU A 31 5.92 6.62 29.92
C LEU A 31 4.82 7.46 30.61
N ASP A 32 5.20 8.49 31.38
CA ASP A 32 4.26 9.43 32.01
C ASP A 32 3.36 10.11 30.95
N ALA A 33 3.92 10.50 29.80
CA ALA A 33 3.16 11.08 28.71
C ALA A 33 2.09 10.14 28.19
N VAL A 34 2.48 8.90 27.85
CA VAL A 34 1.55 7.89 27.28
C VAL A 34 0.47 7.51 28.29
N GLU A 35 0.83 7.26 29.54
CA GLU A 35 -0.12 6.94 30.61
C GLU A 35 -1.15 8.07 30.78
N LYS A 36 -0.69 9.30 30.89
CA LYS A 36 -1.56 10.45 31.12
C LYS A 36 -2.47 10.78 29.95
N LEU A 37 -1.94 10.68 28.72
CA LEU A 37 -2.73 10.91 27.50
C LEU A 37 -3.82 9.84 27.33
N ARG A 38 -3.56 8.59 27.72
CA ARG A 38 -4.54 7.51 27.72
C ARG A 38 -5.58 7.66 28.85
N GLU A 39 -5.18 8.13 30.03
CA GLU A 39 -6.11 8.45 31.10
C GLU A 39 -7.10 9.55 30.70
N GLU A 40 -6.59 10.60 30.03
CA GLU A 40 -7.41 11.72 29.54
C GLU A 40 -8.34 11.34 28.39
N ASN A 41 -7.95 10.36 27.58
CA ASN A 41 -8.67 9.90 26.39
C ASN A 41 -8.80 8.37 26.39
N PRO A 42 -9.69 7.79 27.19
CA PRO A 42 -9.87 6.35 27.25
C PRO A 42 -10.19 5.75 25.88
N GLY A 43 -9.40 4.76 25.47
CA GLY A 43 -9.56 4.09 24.17
C GLY A 43 -8.74 4.69 23.03
N ILE A 44 -7.97 5.78 23.27
CA ILE A 44 -7.07 6.31 22.26
C ILE A 44 -6.00 5.28 21.87
N ILE A 45 -5.80 5.08 20.59
CA ILE A 45 -4.76 4.20 20.06
C ILE A 45 -3.45 4.96 19.89
N ASP A 46 -2.33 4.23 19.77
CA ASP A 46 -0.99 4.83 19.67
C ASP A 46 -0.85 5.79 18.48
N GLN A 47 -1.51 5.51 17.37
CA GLN A 47 -1.48 6.34 16.17
C GLN A 47 -2.06 7.73 16.41
N ASP A 48 -3.05 7.85 17.28
CA ASP A 48 -3.81 9.09 17.53
C ASP A 48 -3.26 9.89 18.73
N LEU A 49 -2.25 9.35 19.43
CA LEU A 49 -1.61 10.07 20.53
C LEU A 49 -1.07 11.42 20.03
N PRO A 50 -1.44 12.54 20.69
CA PRO A 50 -0.91 13.83 20.32
C PRO A 50 0.61 13.88 20.55
N PRO A 51 1.35 14.70 19.79
CA PRO A 51 2.77 14.88 20.00
C PRO A 51 3.03 15.49 21.37
N PHE A 52 4.13 15.09 21.98
CA PHE A 52 4.56 15.58 23.28
C PHE A 52 6.08 15.74 23.33
N VAL A 53 6.56 16.45 24.34
CA VAL A 53 7.97 16.75 24.54
C VAL A 53 8.40 16.33 25.95
N ILE A 54 9.62 15.84 26.08
CA ILE A 54 10.20 15.53 27.38
C ILE A 54 10.88 16.78 27.93
N ALA A 55 10.58 17.14 29.18
CA ALA A 55 11.19 18.24 29.88
C ALA A 55 12.47 17.80 30.60
N GLY A 56 13.54 18.59 30.45
CA GLY A 56 14.73 18.48 31.28
C GLY A 56 14.52 19.03 32.69
N GLU A 57 15.54 18.94 33.52
CA GLU A 57 15.52 19.46 34.90
C GLU A 57 15.26 20.98 34.99
N ASN A 58 15.61 21.73 33.93
CA ASN A 58 15.34 23.14 33.79
C ASN A 58 13.93 23.47 33.29
N GLY A 59 13.10 22.48 33.02
CA GLY A 59 11.74 22.63 32.47
C GLY A 59 11.67 22.96 30.96
N GLU A 60 12.80 22.91 30.25
CA GLU A 60 12.87 23.10 28.81
C GLU A 60 12.82 21.77 28.07
N ALA A 61 12.45 21.82 26.79
CA ALA A 61 12.42 20.64 25.93
C ALA A 61 13.83 20.02 25.79
N VAL A 62 13.89 18.70 25.95
CA VAL A 62 15.12 17.93 25.72
C VAL A 62 15.11 17.40 24.28
N GLY A 63 16.27 17.49 23.61
CA GLY A 63 16.48 16.82 22.31
C GLY A 63 15.84 17.53 21.13
N ARG A 64 15.77 18.86 21.16
CA ARG A 64 15.49 19.64 19.95
C ARG A 64 16.58 19.36 18.90
N ILE A 65 16.21 19.46 17.65
CA ILE A 65 17.15 19.36 16.54
C ILE A 65 17.78 20.75 16.35
N GLU A 66 19.11 20.82 16.43
CA GLU A 66 19.88 22.08 16.41
C GLU A 66 20.91 22.07 15.27
N ASP A 67 21.47 23.27 14.97
CA ASP A 67 22.52 23.39 13.95
C ASP A 67 23.70 22.47 14.26
N GLY A 68 24.16 21.76 13.24
CA GLY A 68 25.27 20.81 13.33
C GLY A 68 24.86 19.38 13.73
N ASP A 69 23.60 19.12 14.00
CA ASP A 69 23.08 17.79 14.28
C ASP A 69 23.08 16.90 13.01
N SER A 70 23.06 15.60 13.26
CA SER A 70 22.79 14.61 12.21
C SER A 70 21.45 13.94 12.48
N VAL A 71 20.55 14.07 11.51
CA VAL A 71 19.19 13.49 11.57
C VAL A 71 19.13 12.28 10.66
N VAL A 72 19.01 11.08 11.24
CA VAL A 72 18.75 9.86 10.49
C VAL A 72 17.28 9.49 10.65
N PHE A 73 16.52 9.62 9.57
CA PHE A 73 15.11 9.25 9.57
C PHE A 73 14.97 7.73 9.41
N PHE A 74 14.84 7.04 10.55
CA PHE A 74 14.85 5.59 10.65
C PHE A 74 13.49 4.99 10.29
N ASN A 75 13.09 5.12 9.02
CA ASN A 75 11.86 4.55 8.49
C ASN A 75 12.13 3.89 7.13
N PHE A 76 11.66 2.67 6.93
CA PHE A 76 11.84 1.95 5.65
C PHE A 76 10.66 2.13 4.68
N ARG A 77 9.50 2.61 5.13
CA ARG A 77 8.34 2.91 4.27
C ARG A 77 8.46 4.32 3.72
N GLY A 78 8.33 4.44 2.39
CA GLY A 78 8.43 5.72 1.70
C GLY A 78 7.23 6.64 1.91
N ASP A 79 6.01 6.08 1.91
CA ASP A 79 4.74 6.82 1.83
C ASP A 79 4.59 7.96 2.88
N ARG A 80 5.00 7.74 4.12
CA ARG A 80 4.96 8.75 5.20
C ARG A 80 6.30 9.44 5.47
N SER A 81 7.29 9.19 4.65
CA SER A 81 8.66 9.70 4.82
C SER A 81 8.95 10.89 3.92
N ILE A 82 8.26 11.00 2.79
CA ILE A 82 8.51 12.01 1.76
C ILE A 82 8.28 13.42 2.31
N GLU A 83 7.12 13.68 2.87
CA GLU A 83 6.72 15.03 3.31
C GLU A 83 7.64 15.60 4.39
N ILE A 84 7.98 14.81 5.40
CA ILE A 84 8.92 15.27 6.45
C ILE A 84 10.34 15.39 5.90
N SER A 85 10.76 14.55 4.97
CA SER A 85 12.06 14.66 4.29
C SER A 85 12.13 15.96 3.48
N ARG A 86 11.06 16.30 2.73
CA ARG A 86 10.93 17.58 2.02
C ARG A 86 11.09 18.75 2.99
N ALA A 87 10.44 18.68 4.14
CA ALA A 87 10.55 19.74 5.16
C ALA A 87 11.99 19.94 5.67
N PHE A 88 12.84 18.91 5.68
CA PHE A 88 14.25 19.03 6.04
C PHE A 88 15.16 19.43 4.88
N THR A 89 14.85 19.03 3.65
CA THR A 89 15.82 19.07 2.54
C THR A 89 15.48 20.04 1.42
N GLU A 90 14.23 20.52 1.31
CA GLU A 90 13.88 21.50 0.28
C GLU A 90 14.21 22.92 0.71
N ASP A 91 14.98 23.62 -0.13
CA ASP A 91 15.29 25.05 0.07
C ASP A 91 14.04 25.91 -0.15
N ASP A 92 13.25 25.61 -1.18
CA ASP A 92 12.05 26.34 -1.59
C ASP A 92 10.77 25.63 -1.11
N PHE A 93 10.69 25.42 0.19
CA PHE A 93 9.55 24.74 0.82
C PHE A 93 8.46 25.73 1.24
N HIS A 94 7.22 25.50 0.80
CA HIS A 94 6.09 26.43 1.00
C HIS A 94 4.86 25.82 1.66
N GLU A 95 4.88 24.52 2.00
CA GLU A 95 3.69 23.82 2.48
C GLU A 95 3.24 24.29 3.89
N PHE A 96 4.19 24.72 4.71
CA PHE A 96 3.93 25.37 6.02
C PHE A 96 5.11 26.23 6.46
N ASP A 97 4.87 27.10 7.44
CA ASP A 97 5.94 27.88 8.07
C ASP A 97 6.80 26.97 8.96
N ARG A 98 8.06 26.79 8.56
CA ARG A 98 9.05 26.00 9.30
C ARG A 98 9.68 26.73 10.48
N GLY A 99 9.52 28.06 10.59
CA GLY A 99 10.27 28.88 11.53
C GLY A 99 11.77 28.87 11.20
N ALA A 100 12.62 28.84 12.22
CA ALA A 100 14.06 28.66 12.03
C ALA A 100 14.35 27.22 11.58
N VAL A 101 14.98 27.08 10.42
CA VAL A 101 15.38 25.78 9.86
C VAL A 101 16.80 25.48 10.29
N PRO A 102 17.06 24.43 11.07
CA PRO A 102 18.40 24.10 11.51
C PRO A 102 19.26 23.57 10.35
N ASP A 103 20.54 23.91 10.34
CA ASP A 103 21.54 23.39 9.42
C ASP A 103 21.98 22.00 9.90
N VAL A 104 21.37 20.96 9.34
CA VAL A 104 21.60 19.56 9.76
C VAL A 104 22.02 18.68 8.60
N LEU A 105 22.76 17.60 8.92
CA LEU A 105 22.94 16.51 7.98
C LEU A 105 21.71 15.58 8.05
N TYR A 106 20.81 15.69 7.09
CA TYR A 106 19.62 14.84 7.02
C TYR A 106 19.86 13.63 6.10
N ALA A 107 19.53 12.43 6.57
CA ALA A 107 19.56 11.22 5.76
C ALA A 107 18.36 10.32 6.04
N GLY A 108 17.72 9.81 5.00
CA GLY A 108 16.74 8.73 5.13
C GLY A 108 17.37 7.36 5.33
N MET A 109 16.60 6.40 5.82
CA MET A 109 17.01 4.99 5.72
C MET A 109 17.17 4.54 4.27
N MET A 110 16.25 5.03 3.41
CA MET A 110 16.19 4.76 1.98
C MET A 110 15.96 6.07 1.23
N GLU A 111 16.16 6.06 -0.07
CA GLU A 111 15.57 7.02 -0.98
C GLU A 111 14.06 6.72 -1.05
N TYR A 112 13.24 7.68 -0.63
CA TYR A 112 11.79 7.49 -0.51
C TYR A 112 11.05 7.86 -1.78
N ASP A 113 11.64 8.74 -2.58
CA ASP A 113 11.15 9.13 -3.88
C ASP A 113 12.35 9.28 -4.83
N GLY A 114 12.46 8.37 -5.79
CA GLY A 114 13.58 8.35 -6.74
C GLY A 114 13.48 9.40 -7.82
N ASP A 115 12.28 9.89 -8.14
CA ASP A 115 12.06 10.91 -9.17
C ASP A 115 12.46 12.29 -8.67
N LEU A 116 12.12 12.56 -7.41
CA LEU A 116 12.46 13.80 -6.73
C LEU A 116 13.79 13.73 -5.97
N ALA A 117 14.45 12.56 -5.97
CA ALA A 117 15.66 12.29 -5.20
C ALA A 117 15.51 12.65 -3.70
N ILE A 118 14.42 12.21 -3.07
CA ILE A 118 14.05 12.53 -1.69
C ILE A 118 14.26 11.32 -0.76
N PRO A 119 15.05 11.49 0.32
CA PRO A 119 16.00 12.59 0.53
C PRO A 119 17.26 12.39 -0.33
N PRO A 120 18.06 13.45 -0.55
CA PRO A 120 19.28 13.34 -1.36
C PRO A 120 20.37 12.47 -0.72
N LEU A 121 20.30 12.23 0.59
CA LEU A 121 21.19 11.33 1.33
C LEU A 121 20.39 10.21 1.99
N TYR A 122 20.85 8.99 1.82
CA TYR A 122 20.22 7.80 2.43
C TYR A 122 21.26 6.72 2.75
N LEU A 123 20.90 5.84 3.71
CA LEU A 123 21.81 4.80 4.21
C LEU A 123 21.77 3.52 3.38
N VAL A 124 20.60 3.19 2.83
CA VAL A 124 20.39 1.96 2.05
C VAL A 124 19.79 2.34 0.71
N SER A 125 20.47 1.97 -0.37
CA SER A 125 19.91 2.14 -1.72
C SER A 125 18.65 1.31 -1.89
N PRO A 126 17.64 1.83 -2.59
CA PRO A 126 16.48 1.04 -2.98
C PRO A 126 16.95 -0.24 -3.71
N PRO A 127 16.28 -1.39 -3.50
CA PRO A 127 16.60 -2.58 -4.25
C PRO A 127 16.38 -2.32 -5.74
N ALA A 128 17.40 -2.49 -6.55
CA ALA A 128 17.28 -2.46 -8.01
C ALA A 128 16.61 -3.75 -8.47
N ILE A 129 15.29 -3.71 -8.61
CA ILE A 129 14.51 -4.84 -9.10
C ILE A 129 14.38 -4.70 -10.61
N SER A 130 15.02 -5.59 -11.33
CA SER A 130 14.98 -5.70 -12.78
C SER A 130 14.35 -7.02 -13.21
N ARG A 131 14.10 -7.16 -14.49
CA ARG A 131 13.53 -8.37 -15.07
C ARG A 131 12.13 -8.66 -14.52
N THR A 132 11.34 -7.59 -14.38
CA THR A 132 9.93 -7.68 -13.99
C THR A 132 9.08 -8.22 -15.14
N LEU A 133 7.87 -8.68 -14.84
CA LEU A 133 6.93 -9.13 -15.87
C LEU A 133 6.68 -8.03 -16.92
N SER A 134 6.41 -6.80 -16.49
CA SER A 134 6.16 -5.69 -17.42
C SER A 134 7.35 -5.40 -18.34
N GLU A 135 8.58 -5.47 -17.81
CA GLU A 135 9.79 -5.27 -18.62
C GLU A 135 9.88 -6.29 -19.75
N TYR A 136 9.63 -7.58 -19.48
CA TYR A 136 9.58 -8.62 -20.52
C TYR A 136 8.43 -8.43 -21.50
N LEU A 137 7.25 -8.04 -21.01
CA LEU A 137 6.09 -7.80 -21.87
C LEU A 137 6.30 -6.60 -22.78
N VAL A 138 6.87 -5.51 -22.26
CA VAL A 138 7.27 -4.33 -23.06
C VAL A 138 8.32 -4.73 -24.10
N GLY A 139 9.37 -5.45 -23.70
CA GLY A 139 10.39 -5.98 -24.62
C GLY A 139 9.83 -6.89 -25.72
N SER A 140 8.64 -7.45 -25.52
CA SER A 140 7.91 -8.31 -26.46
C SER A 140 6.81 -7.54 -27.23
N GLY A 141 6.70 -6.21 -27.06
CA GLY A 141 5.71 -5.37 -27.73
C GLY A 141 4.27 -5.56 -27.24
N VAL A 142 4.09 -6.07 -26.02
CA VAL A 142 2.77 -6.31 -25.43
C VAL A 142 2.22 -5.04 -24.79
N ARG A 143 1.07 -4.58 -25.27
CA ARG A 143 0.37 -3.45 -24.67
C ARG A 143 -0.32 -3.86 -23.37
N GLN A 144 -0.11 -3.05 -22.32
CA GLN A 144 -0.56 -3.29 -20.96
C GLN A 144 -1.41 -2.12 -20.46
N PHE A 145 -2.40 -2.42 -19.65
CA PHE A 145 -3.22 -1.44 -18.94
C PHE A 145 -3.22 -1.75 -17.45
N ALA A 146 -3.03 -0.72 -16.63
CA ALA A 146 -3.06 -0.81 -15.18
C ALA A 146 -4.01 0.25 -14.62
N VAL A 147 -4.91 -0.15 -13.72
CA VAL A 147 -5.83 0.77 -13.06
C VAL A 147 -6.04 0.39 -11.61
N ALA A 148 -6.07 1.40 -10.76
CA ALA A 148 -6.52 1.29 -9.38
C ALA A 148 -6.93 2.66 -8.85
N GLU A 149 -7.59 2.65 -7.72
CA GLU A 149 -7.81 3.82 -6.90
C GLU A 149 -6.48 4.31 -6.29
N THR A 150 -6.36 5.61 -5.95
CA THR A 150 -5.14 6.25 -5.39
C THR A 150 -4.45 5.37 -4.33
N GLN A 151 -5.21 4.76 -3.42
CA GLN A 151 -4.67 3.95 -2.32
C GLN A 151 -3.87 2.72 -2.78
N LYS A 152 -4.14 2.22 -3.98
CA LYS A 152 -3.50 1.03 -4.56
C LYS A 152 -2.88 1.27 -5.94
N PHE A 153 -2.85 2.52 -6.41
CA PHE A 153 -2.27 2.86 -7.70
C PHE A 153 -0.81 2.42 -7.81
N GLY A 154 -0.01 2.74 -6.82
CA GLY A 154 1.39 2.32 -6.77
C GLY A 154 1.59 0.79 -6.82
N HIS A 155 0.65 0.01 -6.29
CA HIS A 155 0.75 -1.46 -6.28
C HIS A 155 0.59 -2.08 -7.67
N VAL A 156 -0.19 -1.45 -8.56
CA VAL A 156 -0.39 -1.92 -9.94
C VAL A 156 0.52 -1.19 -10.94
N THR A 157 1.32 -0.24 -10.51
CA THR A 157 2.21 0.56 -11.35
C THR A 157 3.66 0.42 -10.93
N TYR A 158 4.19 1.35 -10.18
CA TYR A 158 5.63 1.39 -9.91
C TYR A 158 6.14 0.22 -9.08
N PHE A 159 5.41 -0.28 -8.07
CA PHE A 159 5.83 -1.49 -7.35
C PHE A 159 5.83 -2.72 -8.25
N TRP A 160 4.83 -2.84 -9.11
CA TRP A 160 4.76 -3.88 -10.11
C TRP A 160 5.93 -3.82 -11.10
N ASN A 161 6.39 -2.62 -11.43
CA ASN A 161 7.53 -2.35 -12.29
C ASN A 161 8.89 -2.35 -11.54
N GLY A 162 8.95 -2.95 -10.34
CA GLY A 162 10.19 -3.10 -9.60
C GLY A 162 10.72 -1.83 -8.95
N ASN A 163 9.82 -0.95 -8.50
CA ASN A 163 10.05 0.41 -8.00
C ASN A 163 10.50 1.40 -9.09
N ASN A 164 10.15 1.13 -10.33
CA ASN A 164 10.31 2.12 -11.39
C ASN A 164 9.02 2.96 -11.45
N SER A 165 9.12 4.24 -11.15
CA SER A 165 8.00 5.19 -11.05
C SER A 165 7.38 5.54 -12.40
N GLU A 166 8.11 5.30 -13.49
CA GLU A 166 7.66 5.56 -14.84
C GLU A 166 7.38 4.25 -15.60
N PRO A 167 6.48 4.24 -16.59
CA PRO A 167 6.33 3.13 -17.53
C PRO A 167 7.65 2.81 -18.24
N PHE A 168 7.97 1.54 -18.44
CA PHE A 168 9.12 1.15 -19.28
C PHE A 168 9.00 1.66 -20.71
N ASP A 169 7.78 1.75 -21.24
CA ASP A 169 7.45 2.39 -22.50
C ASP A 169 6.02 2.94 -22.47
N ALA A 170 5.88 4.27 -22.48
CA ALA A 170 4.58 4.96 -22.41
C ALA A 170 3.65 4.65 -23.60
N ASN A 171 4.16 4.08 -24.71
CA ASN A 171 3.32 3.62 -25.82
C ASN A 171 2.74 2.20 -25.59
N LEU A 172 3.34 1.45 -24.67
CA LEU A 172 2.96 0.07 -24.36
C LEU A 172 2.34 -0.11 -22.98
N GLU A 173 2.58 0.81 -22.04
CA GLU A 173 1.99 0.78 -20.71
C GLU A 173 1.10 2.01 -20.49
N THR A 174 -0.17 1.78 -20.27
CA THR A 174 -1.14 2.83 -19.86
C THR A 174 -1.47 2.63 -18.39
N TRP A 175 -1.28 3.67 -17.60
CA TRP A 175 -1.58 3.70 -16.18
C TRP A 175 -2.71 4.70 -15.91
N THR A 176 -3.77 4.26 -15.26
CA THR A 176 -4.93 5.09 -14.92
C THR A 176 -5.16 5.09 -13.42
N GLU A 177 -5.10 6.26 -12.81
CA GLU A 177 -5.47 6.47 -11.43
C GLU A 177 -6.91 6.97 -11.33
N ILE A 178 -7.69 6.36 -10.44
CA ILE A 178 -9.00 6.85 -10.04
C ILE A 178 -8.84 7.54 -8.68
N PRO A 179 -9.00 8.87 -8.60
CA PRO A 179 -8.80 9.60 -7.35
C PRO A 179 -9.71 9.11 -6.23
N SER A 180 -9.12 8.78 -5.08
CA SER A 180 -9.87 8.44 -3.86
C SER A 180 -10.60 9.65 -3.30
N ASP A 181 -11.75 9.41 -2.65
CA ASP A 181 -12.43 10.45 -1.88
C ASP A 181 -11.73 10.68 -0.53
N ASP A 182 -11.75 11.92 -0.06
CA ASP A 182 -11.22 12.28 1.26
C ASP A 182 -12.31 12.08 2.34
N VAL A 183 -12.71 10.81 2.52
CA VAL A 183 -13.68 10.38 3.53
C VAL A 183 -13.20 9.10 4.22
N PRO A 184 -13.56 8.86 5.49
CA PRO A 184 -13.25 7.60 6.16
C PRO A 184 -13.83 6.40 5.42
N PHE A 185 -13.03 5.36 5.20
CA PHE A 185 -13.39 4.19 4.38
C PHE A 185 -14.58 3.40 4.92
N GLU A 186 -14.82 3.40 6.23
CA GLU A 186 -15.99 2.76 6.83
C GLU A 186 -17.31 3.49 6.53
N GLN A 187 -17.27 4.74 6.09
CA GLN A 187 -18.46 5.51 5.70
C GLN A 187 -18.84 5.31 4.24
N THR A 188 -17.85 4.97 3.41
CA THR A 188 -18.01 4.72 1.98
C THR A 188 -17.27 3.45 1.57
N PRO A 189 -17.70 2.26 2.05
CA PRO A 189 -16.97 1.01 1.82
C PRO A 189 -16.92 0.57 0.36
N GLU A 190 -17.77 1.10 -0.51
CA GLU A 190 -17.69 0.96 -1.95
C GLU A 190 -16.48 1.66 -2.56
N MET A 191 -15.95 2.68 -1.89
CA MET A 191 -14.80 3.45 -2.39
C MET A 191 -14.98 3.80 -3.88
N LYS A 192 -13.97 3.56 -4.72
CA LYS A 192 -14.03 3.77 -6.18
C LYS A 192 -14.11 2.46 -6.98
N ALA A 193 -14.60 1.38 -6.36
CA ALA A 193 -14.62 0.08 -7.02
C ALA A 193 -15.43 0.08 -8.32
N TYR A 194 -16.57 0.78 -8.37
CA TYR A 194 -17.40 0.84 -9.57
C TYR A 194 -16.70 1.61 -10.69
N GLU A 195 -16.09 2.75 -10.41
CA GLU A 195 -15.35 3.56 -11.38
C GLU A 195 -14.13 2.79 -11.91
N VAL A 196 -13.37 2.13 -11.02
CA VAL A 196 -12.27 1.23 -11.40
C VAL A 196 -12.77 0.10 -12.30
N CYS A 197 -13.90 -0.51 -11.97
CA CYS A 197 -14.52 -1.56 -12.77
C CYS A 197 -14.92 -1.06 -14.17
N GLU A 198 -15.51 0.14 -14.29
CA GLU A 198 -15.88 0.73 -15.59
C GLU A 198 -14.65 0.96 -16.48
N GLU A 199 -13.54 1.44 -15.92
CA GLU A 199 -12.28 1.61 -16.67
C GLU A 199 -11.73 0.28 -17.20
N VAL A 200 -11.80 -0.79 -16.39
CA VAL A 200 -11.42 -2.12 -16.85
C VAL A 200 -12.32 -2.62 -17.96
N VAL A 201 -13.63 -2.42 -17.82
CA VAL A 201 -14.62 -2.79 -18.86
C VAL A 201 -14.29 -2.06 -20.18
N ALA A 202 -14.05 -0.74 -20.12
CA ALA A 202 -13.70 0.06 -21.29
C ALA A 202 -12.40 -0.45 -21.95
N ALA A 203 -11.37 -0.72 -21.16
CA ALA A 203 -10.09 -1.23 -21.67
C ALA A 203 -10.24 -2.62 -22.33
N LEU A 204 -11.07 -3.48 -21.78
CA LEU A 204 -11.36 -4.82 -22.36
C LEU A 204 -12.16 -4.71 -23.66
N GLU A 205 -13.16 -3.83 -23.72
CA GLU A 205 -14.01 -3.64 -24.92
C GLU A 205 -13.27 -2.94 -26.05
N GLU A 206 -12.34 -2.04 -25.75
CA GLU A 206 -11.44 -1.42 -26.73
C GLU A 206 -10.57 -2.46 -27.44
N ASN A 207 -10.29 -3.57 -26.77
CA ASN A 207 -9.45 -4.68 -27.28
C ASN A 207 -8.05 -4.21 -27.76
N ALA A 208 -7.53 -3.16 -27.13
CA ALA A 208 -6.24 -2.57 -27.47
C ALA A 208 -5.10 -3.17 -26.62
N TYR A 209 -5.43 -3.70 -25.47
CA TYR A 209 -4.48 -4.22 -24.49
C TYR A 209 -4.53 -5.75 -24.43
N ARG A 210 -3.34 -6.34 -24.37
CA ARG A 210 -3.21 -7.80 -24.24
C ARG A 210 -3.08 -8.25 -22.80
N PHE A 211 -2.67 -7.35 -21.92
CA PHE A 211 -2.61 -7.59 -20.49
C PHE A 211 -3.24 -6.41 -19.74
N VAL A 212 -4.22 -6.72 -18.90
CA VAL A 212 -4.92 -5.74 -18.04
C VAL A 212 -4.72 -6.17 -16.60
N ARG A 213 -4.33 -5.25 -15.73
CA ARG A 213 -4.22 -5.48 -14.29
C ARG A 213 -4.97 -4.42 -13.51
N VAL A 214 -5.64 -4.85 -12.47
CA VAL A 214 -6.49 -4.02 -11.61
C VAL A 214 -6.31 -4.42 -10.14
N ASN A 215 -6.42 -3.46 -9.24
CA ASN A 215 -6.53 -3.71 -7.82
C ASN A 215 -7.77 -2.98 -7.28
N PHE A 216 -8.65 -3.71 -6.58
CA PHE A 216 -9.75 -3.16 -5.81
C PHE A 216 -9.26 -2.94 -4.37
N ALA A 217 -9.11 -1.70 -3.96
CA ALA A 217 -8.55 -1.32 -2.67
C ALA A 217 -9.44 -1.65 -1.46
N ASN A 218 -10.73 -1.93 -1.70
CA ASN A 218 -11.79 -2.03 -0.70
C ASN A 218 -11.46 -3.01 0.43
N GLY A 219 -11.06 -4.24 0.09
CA GLY A 219 -10.79 -5.29 1.09
C GLY A 219 -9.71 -4.89 2.09
N ASP A 220 -8.65 -4.26 1.61
CA ASP A 220 -7.55 -3.83 2.46
C ASP A 220 -7.88 -2.55 3.24
N MET A 221 -8.29 -1.50 2.54
CA MET A 221 -8.49 -0.19 3.16
C MET A 221 -9.63 -0.19 4.18
N VAL A 222 -10.76 -0.82 3.85
CA VAL A 222 -11.88 -0.98 4.78
C VAL A 222 -11.54 -1.96 5.91
N GLY A 223 -10.76 -3.01 5.63
CA GLY A 223 -10.29 -3.95 6.64
C GLY A 223 -9.48 -3.28 7.75
N HIS A 224 -8.65 -2.31 7.40
CA HIS A 224 -7.88 -1.52 8.37
C HIS A 224 -8.73 -0.69 9.33
N THR A 225 -10.00 -0.44 9.03
CA THR A 225 -10.91 0.28 9.93
C THR A 225 -11.42 -0.60 11.10
N GLY A 226 -11.39 -1.92 10.94
CA GLY A 226 -11.94 -2.88 11.90
C GLY A 226 -13.47 -2.95 11.92
N SER A 227 -14.16 -2.23 11.04
CA SER A 227 -15.63 -2.23 10.92
C SER A 227 -16.13 -3.46 10.15
N LEU A 228 -16.64 -4.48 10.84
CA LEU A 228 -17.18 -5.67 10.18
C LEU A 228 -18.32 -5.35 9.20
N ALA A 229 -19.21 -4.42 9.56
CA ALA A 229 -20.33 -4.07 8.69
C ALA A 229 -19.86 -3.41 7.37
N ALA A 230 -18.88 -2.50 7.47
CA ALA A 230 -18.25 -1.89 6.30
C ALA A 230 -17.47 -2.92 5.47
N ALA A 231 -16.75 -3.84 6.14
CA ALA A 231 -16.00 -4.91 5.50
C ALA A 231 -16.91 -5.85 4.67
N ILE A 232 -18.08 -6.24 5.20
CA ILE A 232 -19.08 -7.02 4.45
C ILE A 232 -19.51 -6.25 3.20
N ARG A 233 -19.88 -4.97 3.33
CA ARG A 233 -20.31 -4.17 2.18
C ARG A 233 -19.17 -3.99 1.16
N ALA A 234 -17.94 -3.80 1.60
CA ALA A 234 -16.78 -3.70 0.73
C ALA A 234 -16.61 -4.95 -0.14
N ILE A 235 -16.74 -6.14 0.44
CA ILE A 235 -16.62 -7.41 -0.31
C ILE A 235 -17.83 -7.62 -1.23
N GLU A 236 -19.04 -7.28 -0.83
CA GLU A 236 -20.22 -7.35 -1.72
C GLU A 236 -20.01 -6.51 -2.98
N VAL A 237 -19.48 -5.29 -2.85
CA VAL A 237 -19.20 -4.41 -3.99
C VAL A 237 -18.10 -4.98 -4.88
N VAL A 238 -17.04 -5.52 -4.30
CA VAL A 238 -15.97 -6.17 -5.09
C VAL A 238 -16.51 -7.38 -5.82
N ASP A 239 -17.37 -8.20 -5.19
CA ASP A 239 -18.01 -9.35 -5.82
C ASP A 239 -18.91 -8.95 -7.00
N GLU A 240 -19.72 -7.88 -6.83
CA GLU A 240 -20.50 -7.27 -7.92
C GLU A 240 -19.61 -6.87 -9.11
N CYS A 241 -18.48 -6.18 -8.83
CA CYS A 241 -17.53 -5.76 -9.86
C CYS A 241 -16.86 -6.95 -10.55
N VAL A 242 -16.39 -7.95 -9.78
CA VAL A 242 -15.78 -9.15 -10.32
C VAL A 242 -16.78 -9.94 -11.20
N GLY A 243 -18.03 -10.05 -10.78
CA GLY A 243 -19.10 -10.66 -11.57
C GLY A 243 -19.32 -9.95 -12.91
N LYS A 244 -19.36 -8.61 -12.91
CA LYS A 244 -19.43 -7.80 -14.13
C LYS A 244 -18.22 -8.01 -15.04
N LEU A 245 -17.02 -8.04 -14.47
CA LEU A 245 -15.79 -8.29 -15.23
C LEU A 245 -15.78 -9.70 -15.83
N GLU A 246 -16.25 -10.72 -15.11
CA GLU A 246 -16.37 -12.09 -15.64
C GLU A 246 -17.28 -12.15 -16.89
N GLU A 247 -18.43 -11.47 -16.85
CA GLU A 247 -19.33 -11.38 -18.01
C GLU A 247 -18.66 -10.74 -19.22
N VAL A 248 -17.92 -9.62 -19.00
CA VAL A 248 -17.20 -8.93 -20.07
C VAL A 248 -16.06 -9.79 -20.61
N VAL A 249 -15.25 -10.38 -19.74
CA VAL A 249 -14.14 -11.27 -20.09
C VAL A 249 -14.62 -12.42 -20.99
N ARG A 250 -15.74 -13.08 -20.64
CA ARG A 250 -16.34 -14.11 -21.47
C ARG A 250 -16.82 -13.59 -22.82
N ARG A 251 -17.41 -12.38 -22.85
CA ARG A 251 -17.93 -11.74 -24.07
C ARG A 251 -16.84 -11.38 -25.06
N VAL A 252 -15.70 -10.87 -24.55
CA VAL A 252 -14.57 -10.44 -25.41
C VAL A 252 -13.58 -11.60 -25.71
N GLY A 253 -13.81 -12.78 -25.16
CA GLY A 253 -12.93 -13.93 -25.38
C GLY A 253 -11.59 -13.83 -24.65
N ALA A 254 -11.58 -13.24 -23.45
CA ALA A 254 -10.39 -13.12 -22.63
C ALA A 254 -10.35 -14.17 -21.51
N THR A 255 -9.21 -14.24 -20.82
CA THR A 255 -9.00 -15.06 -19.61
C THR A 255 -8.71 -14.15 -18.44
N MET A 256 -9.29 -14.42 -17.27
CA MET A 256 -9.13 -13.63 -16.05
C MET A 256 -8.57 -14.48 -14.92
N ILE A 257 -7.60 -13.93 -14.20
CA ILE A 257 -7.16 -14.43 -12.88
C ILE A 257 -7.76 -13.51 -11.82
N VAL A 258 -8.36 -14.12 -10.78
CA VAL A 258 -8.78 -13.43 -9.56
C VAL A 258 -7.94 -13.94 -8.40
N THR A 259 -7.27 -13.03 -7.72
CA THR A 259 -6.44 -13.35 -6.54
C THR A 259 -6.35 -12.12 -5.61
N ALA A 260 -5.61 -12.23 -4.53
CA ALA A 260 -5.26 -11.11 -3.66
C ALA A 260 -3.75 -11.08 -3.41
N ASP A 261 -3.24 -9.90 -3.07
CA ASP A 261 -1.83 -9.67 -2.70
C ASP A 261 -1.53 -10.12 -1.26
N HIS A 262 -2.52 -10.08 -0.38
CA HIS A 262 -2.45 -10.56 1.02
C HIS A 262 -3.87 -10.76 1.57
N GLY A 263 -3.96 -11.39 2.74
CA GLY A 263 -5.19 -11.45 3.52
C GLY A 263 -5.36 -10.21 4.42
N ASN A 264 -6.60 -9.86 4.71
CA ASN A 264 -7.00 -8.83 5.65
C ASN A 264 -8.38 -9.18 6.25
N LEU A 265 -9.44 -9.12 5.43
CA LEU A 265 -10.82 -9.36 5.85
C LEU A 265 -11.15 -10.81 6.23
N ASP A 266 -10.27 -11.74 5.92
CA ASP A 266 -10.38 -13.15 6.34
C ASP A 266 -10.29 -13.31 7.86
N MET A 267 -9.76 -12.31 8.57
CA MET A 267 -9.61 -12.32 10.01
C MET A 267 -9.84 -10.93 10.62
N MET A 268 -11.08 -10.59 10.90
CA MET A 268 -11.48 -9.30 11.47
C MET A 268 -11.29 -9.20 12.99
N TRP A 269 -10.95 -10.29 13.67
CA TRP A 269 -10.72 -10.34 15.12
C TRP A 269 -9.32 -10.84 15.45
N ASP A 270 -8.69 -10.24 16.47
CA ASP A 270 -7.47 -10.82 17.01
C ASP A 270 -7.80 -12.11 17.75
N VAL A 271 -7.12 -13.18 17.41
CA VAL A 271 -7.39 -14.52 17.97
C VAL A 271 -6.27 -14.98 18.90
N ASP A 272 -6.63 -15.66 19.96
CA ASP A 272 -5.68 -16.37 20.76
C ASP A 272 -5.16 -17.61 20.01
N LYS A 273 -3.85 -17.65 19.77
CA LYS A 273 -3.20 -18.70 18.96
C LYS A 273 -3.33 -20.10 19.52
N LYS A 274 -3.64 -20.24 20.83
CA LYS A 274 -3.76 -21.56 21.48
C LYS A 274 -5.18 -22.09 21.42
N THR A 275 -6.16 -21.20 21.54
CA THR A 275 -7.58 -21.59 21.59
C THR A 275 -8.30 -21.40 20.28
N GLY A 276 -7.77 -20.58 19.36
CA GLY A 276 -8.44 -20.19 18.11
C GLY A 276 -9.66 -19.29 18.31
N GLN A 277 -9.91 -18.84 19.54
CA GLN A 277 -11.05 -17.98 19.86
C GLN A 277 -10.65 -16.50 19.80
N PRO A 278 -11.59 -15.58 19.46
CA PRO A 278 -11.34 -14.16 19.53
C PRO A 278 -10.87 -13.74 20.93
N LYS A 279 -9.83 -12.93 21.00
CA LYS A 279 -9.45 -12.24 22.21
C LYS A 279 -10.55 -11.26 22.60
N LEU A 280 -10.83 -11.11 23.87
CA LEU A 280 -11.82 -10.17 24.37
C LEU A 280 -11.11 -9.00 25.06
N ASP A 281 -11.66 -7.81 24.89
CA ASP A 281 -11.26 -6.62 25.65
C ASP A 281 -11.80 -6.68 27.10
N ASP A 282 -11.51 -5.66 27.91
CA ASP A 282 -11.94 -5.54 29.29
C ASP A 282 -13.47 -5.44 29.45
N HIS A 283 -14.20 -5.23 28.35
CA HIS A 283 -15.67 -5.18 28.29
C HIS A 283 -16.28 -6.46 27.72
N GLY A 284 -15.46 -7.48 27.45
CA GLY A 284 -15.90 -8.76 26.89
C GLY A 284 -16.25 -8.71 25.39
N LYS A 285 -15.82 -7.69 24.65
CA LYS A 285 -15.99 -7.60 23.20
C LYS A 285 -14.77 -8.13 22.47
N PRO A 286 -14.93 -8.75 21.28
CA PRO A 286 -13.80 -9.15 20.47
C PRO A 286 -12.88 -7.99 20.13
N VAL A 287 -11.58 -8.17 20.32
CA VAL A 287 -10.56 -7.20 19.90
C VAL A 287 -10.45 -7.23 18.38
N VAL A 288 -10.67 -6.08 17.74
CA VAL A 288 -10.56 -5.96 16.28
C VAL A 288 -9.11 -6.12 15.82
N LYS A 289 -8.94 -6.82 14.71
CA LYS A 289 -7.69 -6.93 14.00
C LYS A 289 -7.73 -6.00 12.79
N THR A 290 -6.76 -5.10 12.70
CA THR A 290 -6.66 -4.09 11.64
C THR A 290 -5.38 -4.23 10.81
N SER A 291 -4.73 -5.39 10.87
CA SER A 291 -3.48 -5.67 10.17
C SER A 291 -3.65 -6.85 9.20
N HIS A 292 -2.81 -6.87 8.18
CA HIS A 292 -2.77 -7.97 7.22
C HIS A 292 -2.59 -9.33 7.89
N THR A 293 -3.04 -10.37 7.22
CA THR A 293 -2.89 -11.76 7.66
C THR A 293 -1.93 -12.52 6.74
N LEU A 294 -1.48 -13.67 7.23
CA LEU A 294 -0.69 -14.62 6.44
C LEU A 294 -1.57 -15.77 5.90
N SER A 295 -2.88 -15.58 5.91
CA SER A 295 -3.81 -16.58 5.38
C SER A 295 -3.59 -16.80 3.88
N PRO A 296 -3.78 -18.01 3.38
CA PRO A 296 -3.79 -18.25 1.95
C PRO A 296 -4.86 -17.41 1.26
N VAL A 297 -4.49 -16.82 0.12
CA VAL A 297 -5.43 -16.05 -0.70
C VAL A 297 -6.06 -16.91 -1.79
N PRO A 298 -7.29 -16.60 -2.26
CA PRO A 298 -7.90 -17.32 -3.35
C PRO A 298 -7.11 -17.13 -4.64
N TRP A 299 -7.17 -18.14 -5.51
CA TRP A 299 -6.66 -18.03 -6.87
C TRP A 299 -7.66 -18.74 -7.80
N LEU A 300 -8.24 -17.99 -8.72
CA LEU A 300 -9.25 -18.46 -9.66
C LEU A 300 -8.82 -18.14 -11.08
N LEU A 301 -9.06 -19.06 -12.01
CA LEU A 301 -8.86 -18.86 -13.45
C LEU A 301 -10.20 -19.04 -14.16
N VAL A 302 -10.67 -18.03 -14.86
CA VAL A 302 -11.96 -18.03 -15.55
C VAL A 302 -11.85 -17.40 -16.94
N GLY A 303 -12.81 -17.69 -17.81
CA GLY A 303 -12.88 -17.13 -19.16
C GLY A 303 -12.49 -18.14 -20.24
N GLU A 304 -12.18 -17.62 -21.43
CA GLU A 304 -11.88 -18.46 -22.60
C GLU A 304 -10.55 -19.20 -22.42
N GLY A 305 -10.54 -20.48 -22.73
CA GLY A 305 -9.36 -21.34 -22.64
C GLY A 305 -8.97 -21.75 -21.21
N ALA A 306 -9.66 -21.26 -20.15
CA ALA A 306 -9.36 -21.67 -18.77
C ALA A 306 -9.50 -23.19 -18.57
N ASP A 307 -10.40 -23.83 -19.29
CA ASP A 307 -10.64 -25.28 -19.30
C ASP A 307 -9.50 -26.09 -19.93
N LEU A 308 -8.60 -25.47 -20.67
CA LEU A 308 -7.40 -26.11 -21.23
C LEU A 308 -6.31 -26.35 -20.17
N PHE A 309 -6.43 -25.73 -19.00
CA PHE A 309 -5.42 -25.78 -17.95
C PHE A 309 -5.91 -26.61 -16.75
N GLU A 310 -4.96 -27.12 -16.02
CA GLU A 310 -5.13 -27.73 -14.71
C GLU A 310 -4.07 -27.21 -13.75
N ALA A 311 -4.29 -27.37 -12.44
CA ALA A 311 -3.29 -26.99 -11.44
C ALA A 311 -1.97 -27.73 -11.68
N ASN A 312 -0.87 -27.02 -11.57
CA ASN A 312 0.47 -27.59 -11.67
C ASN A 312 0.85 -28.29 -10.36
N GLY A 313 0.60 -29.59 -10.28
CA GLY A 313 0.88 -30.39 -9.08
C GLY A 313 2.37 -30.43 -8.65
N GLU A 314 3.28 -29.95 -9.49
CA GLU A 314 4.72 -29.88 -9.14
C GLU A 314 5.03 -28.65 -8.29
N VAL A 315 4.15 -27.64 -8.24
CA VAL A 315 4.35 -26.41 -7.47
C VAL A 315 4.06 -26.61 -5.98
N GLY A 316 3.26 -27.62 -5.61
CA GLY A 316 2.81 -27.81 -4.23
C GLY A 316 1.92 -26.64 -3.77
N GLU A 317 2.26 -26.02 -2.65
CA GLU A 317 1.61 -24.77 -2.20
C GLU A 317 2.20 -23.62 -3.00
N GLY A 318 1.44 -23.10 -3.97
CA GLY A 318 1.83 -21.95 -4.76
C GLY A 318 1.79 -20.63 -3.94
N GLY A 319 2.37 -19.58 -4.49
CA GLY A 319 2.38 -18.27 -3.88
C GLY A 319 2.38 -17.15 -4.92
N LEU A 320 2.40 -15.90 -4.45
CA LEU A 320 2.38 -14.71 -5.32
C LEU A 320 3.53 -14.70 -6.34
N GLY A 321 4.69 -15.22 -5.96
CA GLY A 321 5.85 -15.32 -6.86
C GLY A 321 5.63 -16.20 -8.10
N ASN A 322 4.60 -17.04 -8.12
CA ASN A 322 4.24 -17.88 -9.27
C ASN A 322 3.32 -17.17 -10.27
N ILE A 323 2.80 -15.99 -9.93
CA ILE A 323 1.80 -15.27 -10.75
C ILE A 323 2.42 -14.80 -12.07
N ALA A 324 3.61 -14.24 -12.03
CA ALA A 324 4.27 -13.71 -13.23
C ALA A 324 4.48 -14.78 -14.31
N SER A 325 5.02 -15.94 -13.95
CA SER A 325 5.17 -17.09 -14.87
C SER A 325 3.85 -17.65 -15.34
N THR A 326 2.82 -17.63 -14.49
CA THR A 326 1.46 -18.04 -14.86
C THR A 326 0.86 -17.11 -15.91
N ILE A 327 1.00 -15.80 -15.75
CA ILE A 327 0.58 -14.79 -16.73
C ILE A 327 1.34 -14.97 -18.05
N MET A 328 2.66 -15.15 -17.99
CA MET A 328 3.46 -15.39 -19.20
C MET A 328 2.98 -16.62 -19.98
N MET A 329 2.71 -17.74 -19.28
CA MET A 329 2.16 -18.95 -19.91
C MET A 329 0.82 -18.68 -20.59
N LEU A 330 -0.12 -17.97 -19.94
CA LEU A 330 -1.41 -17.61 -20.53
C LEU A 330 -1.27 -16.71 -21.76
N LEU A 331 -0.26 -15.83 -21.77
CA LEU A 331 0.06 -14.96 -22.91
C LEU A 331 0.82 -15.70 -24.03
N GLY A 332 1.20 -16.95 -23.82
CA GLY A 332 1.94 -17.76 -24.79
C GLY A 332 3.45 -17.53 -24.79
N PHE A 333 4.00 -17.02 -23.70
CA PHE A 333 5.44 -16.83 -23.51
C PHE A 333 6.02 -17.91 -22.59
N GLU A 334 7.27 -18.22 -22.78
CA GLU A 334 8.07 -19.02 -21.87
C GLU A 334 8.65 -18.10 -20.78
N ALA A 335 8.45 -18.47 -19.52
CA ALA A 335 8.97 -17.70 -18.41
C ALA A 335 10.51 -17.87 -18.31
N PRO A 336 11.24 -16.83 -17.86
CA PRO A 336 12.68 -16.94 -17.60
C PRO A 336 12.98 -18.06 -16.59
N SER A 337 14.13 -18.71 -16.74
CA SER A 337 14.52 -19.89 -15.95
C SER A 337 14.71 -19.63 -14.45
N ASP A 338 14.84 -18.37 -14.06
CA ASP A 338 14.93 -17.90 -12.67
C ASP A 338 13.59 -17.49 -12.06
N TYR A 339 12.49 -17.53 -12.84
CA TYR A 339 11.15 -17.36 -12.32
C TYR A 339 10.68 -18.66 -11.64
N LEU A 340 9.84 -18.51 -10.63
CA LEU A 340 9.12 -19.66 -10.07
C LEU A 340 8.18 -20.27 -11.13
N PRO A 341 7.97 -21.59 -11.10
CA PRO A 341 7.12 -22.25 -12.10
C PRO A 341 5.69 -21.76 -12.04
N PRO A 342 4.92 -21.81 -13.16
CA PRO A 342 3.54 -21.36 -13.19
C PRO A 342 2.63 -22.25 -12.34
N LEU A 343 1.55 -21.66 -11.80
CA LEU A 343 0.52 -22.36 -11.00
C LEU A 343 -0.30 -23.36 -11.80
N ILE A 344 -0.29 -23.24 -13.12
CA ILE A 344 -1.07 -24.05 -14.07
C ILE A 344 -0.16 -24.75 -15.07
N ARG A 345 -0.69 -25.79 -15.68
CA ARG A 345 -0.11 -26.45 -16.85
C ARG A 345 -1.22 -26.84 -17.81
N LEU A 346 -0.89 -27.00 -19.09
CA LEU A 346 -1.83 -27.52 -20.07
C LEU A 346 -2.26 -28.95 -19.70
N LYS A 347 -3.55 -29.22 -19.81
CA LYS A 347 -4.08 -30.57 -19.69
C LYS A 347 -3.46 -31.42 -20.80
N ARG A 348 -3.08 -32.65 -20.47
CA ARG A 348 -2.56 -33.63 -21.42
C ARG A 348 -3.66 -34.30 -22.20
#